data_e1fc51d72ae08eb316018caffcaee8b2
#
_entry.id   e1fc51d72ae08eb316018caffcaee8b2
#
_cell.length_a   1.000
_cell.length_b   1.000
_cell.length_c   1.000
_cell.angle_alpha   90.00
_cell.angle_beta   90.00
_cell.angle_gamma   90.00
#
_symmetry.space_group_name_H-M   'P 1'
#
loop_
_entity.id
_entity.type
_entity.pdbx_description
1 polymer ?
#
loop_
_entity_poly.entity_id
_entity_poly.type
_entity_poly.pdbx_seq_one_letter_code
_entity_poly.pdbx_strand_id
1 'polypeptide(L)'
;SALQIYSLMKLKTLICAATAFWACCSCTSGELSPVDYVDPFIGTGFHGHTYPGATVPFGAVQLSPDTRAGNWDACSGYHYNDTTLKGFSHTHLSGTGCIDLGDILFRPTTLKPDLTTESIYQPAAFSHKDEDASAGYYSVVLKEEGIKAELTVTAHAGMHRYTFSSGKEASIIIDLTHLLDNEYIY
;
A
#
# COMPACT_ATOMS: atom_id res chain seq x y z
N SER A 1 61.17 -17.40 28.37
CA SER A 1 61.84 -16.36 27.59
C SER A 1 60.81 -15.37 27.07
N ALA A 2 61.18 -14.11 26.84
CA ALA A 2 60.32 -13.01 26.42
C ALA A 2 59.48 -13.33 25.15
N LEU A 3 59.96 -14.16 24.28
CA LEU A 3 59.26 -14.58 23.02
C LEU A 3 58.01 -15.44 23.30
N GLN A 4 58.05 -16.29 24.34
CA GLN A 4 56.88 -17.12 24.72
C GLN A 4 55.78 -16.28 25.33
N ILE A 5 56.13 -15.27 26.10
CA ILE A 5 55.14 -14.36 26.73
C ILE A 5 54.45 -13.52 25.64
N TYR A 6 55.19 -13.04 24.64
CA TYR A 6 54.64 -12.26 23.55
C TYR A 6 53.69 -13.07 22.64
N SER A 7 54.00 -14.35 22.43
CA SER A 7 53.15 -15.28 21.67
C SER A 7 51.80 -15.57 22.43
N LEU A 8 51.87 -15.77 23.73
CA LEU A 8 50.68 -16.00 24.56
C LEU A 8 49.79 -14.76 24.67
N MET A 9 50.35 -13.56 24.73
CA MET A 9 49.59 -12.31 24.73
C MET A 9 48.87 -12.10 23.40
N LYS A 10 49.51 -12.34 22.25
CA LYS A 10 48.83 -12.26 20.91
C LYS A 10 47.68 -13.27 20.77
N LEU A 11 47.89 -14.49 21.28
CA LEU A 11 46.87 -15.52 21.23
C LEU A 11 45.63 -15.16 22.09
N LYS A 12 45.85 -14.60 23.28
CA LYS A 12 44.76 -14.13 24.15
C LYS A 12 43.99 -12.96 23.53
N THR A 13 44.67 -12.02 22.90
CA THR A 13 44.03 -10.88 22.20
C THR A 13 43.23 -11.34 21.00
N LEU A 14 43.71 -12.34 20.24
CA LEU A 14 42.97 -12.91 19.12
C LEU A 14 41.72 -13.66 19.57
N ILE A 15 41.80 -14.41 20.69
CA ILE A 15 40.63 -15.12 21.24
C ILE A 15 39.58 -14.15 21.76
N CYS A 16 40.00 -13.07 22.48
CA CYS A 16 39.07 -12.03 22.93
C CYS A 16 38.41 -11.28 21.77
N ALA A 17 39.13 -11.00 20.69
CA ALA A 17 38.57 -10.38 19.51
C ALA A 17 37.55 -11.30 18.76
N ALA A 18 37.84 -12.59 18.68
CA ALA A 18 36.96 -13.58 18.08
C ALA A 18 35.66 -13.79 18.89
N THR A 19 35.73 -13.80 20.22
CA THR A 19 34.56 -13.93 21.09
C THR A 19 33.70 -12.66 21.11
N ALA A 20 34.30 -11.47 21.01
CA ALA A 20 33.57 -10.20 20.87
C ALA A 20 32.83 -10.11 19.53
N PHE A 21 33.43 -10.62 18.45
CA PHE A 21 32.78 -10.64 17.12
C PHE A 21 31.58 -11.62 17.08
N TRP A 22 31.66 -12.75 17.77
CA TRP A 22 30.52 -13.68 17.87
C TRP A 22 29.38 -13.19 18.77
N ALA A 23 29.67 -12.41 19.78
CA ALA A 23 28.65 -11.81 20.64
C ALA A 23 27.81 -10.72 19.91
N CYS A 24 28.38 -10.07 18.87
CA CYS A 24 27.65 -9.09 18.05
C CYS A 24 26.75 -9.71 16.97
N CYS A 25 26.86 -11.02 16.72
CA CYS A 25 25.99 -11.75 15.78
C CYS A 25 24.78 -12.42 16.47
N SER A 26 24.38 -11.96 17.64
CA SER A 26 23.07 -12.28 18.18
C SER A 26 22.04 -11.59 17.31
N CYS A 27 21.64 -12.22 16.19
CA CYS A 27 20.38 -11.91 15.55
C CYS A 27 19.30 -12.13 16.61
N THR A 28 18.83 -11.05 17.21
CA THR A 28 17.53 -11.07 17.87
C THR A 28 16.55 -11.42 16.76
N SER A 29 16.12 -12.67 16.70
CA SER A 29 14.87 -13.02 16.05
C SER A 29 13.82 -12.24 16.82
N GLY A 30 13.49 -11.03 16.34
CA GLY A 30 12.44 -10.23 16.94
C GLY A 30 11.18 -11.09 16.93
N GLU A 31 10.61 -11.29 18.10
CA GLU A 31 9.32 -11.94 18.21
C GLU A 31 8.33 -11.10 17.40
N LEU A 32 7.66 -11.72 16.41
CA LEU A 32 6.72 -11.03 15.55
C LEU A 32 5.59 -10.46 16.42
N SER A 33 5.29 -9.19 16.20
CA SER A 33 4.11 -8.55 16.80
C SER A 33 2.83 -9.14 16.19
N PRO A 34 1.71 -9.22 16.88
CA PRO A 34 0.43 -9.64 16.29
C PRO A 34 0.05 -8.88 15.01
N VAL A 35 0.47 -7.63 14.87
CA VAL A 35 0.23 -6.83 13.66
C VAL A 35 0.99 -7.35 12.44
N ASP A 36 2.11 -8.04 12.63
CA ASP A 36 2.94 -8.60 11.55
C ASP A 36 2.28 -9.82 10.88
N TYR A 37 1.23 -10.37 11.50
CA TYR A 37 0.42 -11.46 10.94
C TYR A 37 -0.81 -10.96 10.19
N VAL A 38 -1.06 -9.67 10.15
CA VAL A 38 -2.19 -9.09 9.41
C VAL A 38 -1.86 -9.04 7.93
N ASP A 39 -2.65 -9.75 7.13
CA ASP A 39 -2.60 -9.69 5.67
C ASP A 39 -3.86 -8.98 5.14
N PRO A 40 -3.76 -7.71 4.71
CA PRO A 40 -4.91 -6.96 4.19
C PRO A 40 -5.49 -7.49 2.89
N PHE A 41 -4.79 -8.39 2.17
CA PHE A 41 -5.31 -9.00 0.94
C PHE A 41 -6.29 -10.15 1.21
N ILE A 42 -6.40 -10.65 2.44
CA ILE A 42 -7.37 -11.69 2.77
C ILE A 42 -8.79 -11.19 2.51
N GLY A 43 -9.54 -11.93 1.69
CA GLY A 43 -10.92 -11.60 1.33
C GLY A 43 -11.08 -10.60 0.19
N THR A 44 -9.99 -10.11 -0.42
CA THR A 44 -10.07 -9.13 -1.53
C THR A 44 -10.41 -9.77 -2.89
N GLY A 45 -10.40 -11.10 -2.99
CA GLY A 45 -10.80 -11.85 -4.18
C GLY A 45 -12.08 -12.64 -3.97
N PHE A 46 -12.58 -13.23 -5.06
CA PHE A 46 -13.81 -14.00 -5.07
C PHE A 46 -14.98 -13.17 -4.49
N HIS A 47 -15.74 -13.66 -3.54
CA HIS A 47 -16.87 -12.98 -2.89
C HIS A 47 -16.53 -12.51 -1.47
N GLY A 48 -15.27 -12.15 -1.20
CA GLY A 48 -14.84 -11.76 0.15
C GLY A 48 -15.21 -10.34 0.54
N HIS A 49 -15.37 -9.44 -0.44
CA HIS A 49 -15.83 -8.05 -0.26
C HIS A 49 -15.00 -7.24 0.73
N THR A 50 -13.67 -7.42 0.69
CA THR A 50 -12.73 -6.62 1.48
C THR A 50 -11.81 -5.82 0.57
N TYR A 51 -11.10 -4.85 1.11
CA TYR A 51 -10.13 -4.01 0.40
C TYR A 51 -8.78 -4.01 1.13
N PRO A 52 -7.65 -3.86 0.41
CA PRO A 52 -6.31 -3.91 1.01
C PRO A 52 -5.83 -2.57 1.54
N GLY A 53 -6.62 -1.53 1.43
CA GLY A 53 -6.24 -0.15 1.73
C GLY A 53 -5.96 0.15 3.20
N ALA A 54 -5.38 1.31 3.44
CA ALA A 54 -5.02 1.76 4.76
C ALA A 54 -6.27 2.07 5.60
N THR A 55 -6.36 1.44 6.77
CA THR A 55 -7.45 1.61 7.73
C THR A 55 -6.92 1.47 9.15
N VAL A 56 -7.47 2.24 10.09
CA VAL A 56 -7.26 2.03 11.54
C VAL A 56 -8.57 1.64 12.20
N PRO A 57 -8.54 0.90 13.32
CA PRO A 57 -9.74 0.48 14.02
C PRO A 57 -10.64 1.68 14.33
N PHE A 58 -11.92 1.58 13.93
CA PHE A 58 -12.97 2.62 14.12
C PHE A 58 -12.64 3.97 13.46
N GLY A 59 -11.72 4.00 12.49
CA GLY A 59 -11.41 5.21 11.72
C GLY A 59 -12.57 5.62 10.80
N ALA A 60 -12.75 6.93 10.60
CA ALA A 60 -13.71 7.49 9.66
C ALA A 60 -13.22 7.45 8.20
N VAL A 61 -11.91 7.17 7.99
CA VAL A 61 -11.29 7.09 6.67
C VAL A 61 -10.82 5.66 6.41
N GLN A 62 -11.26 5.12 5.27
CA GLN A 62 -10.82 3.85 4.70
C GLN A 62 -10.21 4.15 3.33
N LEU A 63 -8.89 4.42 3.30
CA LEU A 63 -8.20 4.89 2.11
C LEU A 63 -7.68 3.71 1.29
N SER A 64 -8.31 3.43 0.15
CA SER A 64 -8.04 2.23 -0.64
C SER A 64 -8.07 2.50 -2.15
N PRO A 65 -7.38 1.67 -2.96
CA PRO A 65 -7.56 1.68 -4.40
C PRO A 65 -8.95 1.17 -4.81
N ASP A 66 -9.54 1.81 -5.83
CA ASP A 66 -10.74 1.34 -6.50
C ASP A 66 -10.39 0.74 -7.85
N THR A 67 -10.68 -0.55 -8.03
CA THR A 67 -10.45 -1.25 -9.30
C THR A 67 -11.71 -1.35 -10.15
N ARG A 68 -12.90 -1.42 -9.51
CA ARG A 68 -14.22 -1.46 -10.18
C ARG A 68 -15.21 -0.57 -9.45
N ALA A 69 -16.32 -0.30 -10.14
CA ALA A 69 -17.55 0.24 -9.59
C ALA A 69 -18.75 -0.48 -10.22
N GLY A 70 -19.91 -0.46 -9.57
CA GLY A 70 -21.14 -1.09 -10.07
C GLY A 70 -21.07 -2.61 -10.18
N ASN A 71 -20.26 -3.28 -9.38
CA ASN A 71 -20.10 -4.73 -9.40
C ASN A 71 -20.16 -5.32 -7.99
N TRP A 72 -21.05 -6.29 -7.79
CA TRP A 72 -21.26 -6.90 -6.48
C TRP A 72 -19.99 -7.58 -5.91
N ASP A 73 -19.22 -8.27 -6.75
CA ASP A 73 -17.97 -8.94 -6.31
C ASP A 73 -16.90 -7.95 -5.83
N ALA A 74 -16.96 -6.70 -6.27
CA ALA A 74 -16.06 -5.63 -5.85
C ALA A 74 -16.80 -4.50 -5.14
N CYS A 75 -17.83 -4.82 -4.36
CA CYS A 75 -18.63 -3.82 -3.64
C CYS A 75 -17.81 -3.02 -2.61
N SER A 76 -16.63 -3.49 -2.25
CA SER A 76 -15.64 -2.76 -1.43
C SER A 76 -14.67 -1.89 -2.27
N GLY A 77 -14.92 -1.69 -3.58
CA GLY A 77 -14.11 -0.91 -4.50
C GLY A 77 -12.94 -1.65 -5.12
N TYR A 78 -12.39 -2.64 -4.45
CA TYR A 78 -11.24 -3.43 -4.91
C TYR A 78 -11.60 -4.88 -5.18
N HIS A 79 -11.00 -5.46 -6.22
CA HIS A 79 -11.04 -6.90 -6.45
C HIS A 79 -9.68 -7.43 -6.92
N TYR A 80 -9.15 -8.45 -6.25
CA TYR A 80 -7.79 -8.96 -6.47
C TYR A 80 -7.51 -9.46 -7.90
N ASN A 81 -8.50 -9.88 -8.67
CA ASN A 81 -8.29 -10.31 -10.05
C ASN A 81 -8.13 -9.15 -11.05
N ASP A 82 -8.29 -7.91 -10.61
CA ASP A 82 -8.16 -6.76 -11.48
C ASP A 82 -6.70 -6.36 -11.69
N THR A 83 -6.41 -5.83 -12.86
CA THR A 83 -5.08 -5.36 -13.27
C THR A 83 -5.05 -3.87 -13.58
N THR A 84 -6.16 -3.19 -13.34
CA THR A 84 -6.29 -1.74 -13.51
C THR A 84 -6.99 -1.13 -12.30
N LEU A 85 -6.61 0.08 -11.92
CA LEU A 85 -7.27 0.85 -10.88
C LEU A 85 -7.72 2.22 -11.39
N LYS A 86 -8.84 2.70 -10.86
CA LYS A 86 -9.42 4.02 -11.19
C LYS A 86 -8.73 5.14 -10.44
N GLY A 87 -8.38 4.91 -9.20
CA GLY A 87 -7.77 5.85 -8.26
C GLY A 87 -7.86 5.34 -6.83
N PHE A 88 -7.83 6.27 -5.88
CA PHE A 88 -7.85 5.98 -4.46
C PHE A 88 -8.95 6.81 -3.81
N SER A 89 -9.99 6.16 -3.30
CA SER A 89 -11.09 6.83 -2.59
C SER A 89 -10.97 6.69 -1.07
N HIS A 90 -11.77 7.45 -0.32
CA HIS A 90 -11.57 7.64 1.12
C HIS A 90 -12.54 6.85 1.99
N THR A 91 -13.58 6.28 1.40
CA THR A 91 -14.63 5.58 2.14
C THR A 91 -14.94 4.25 1.50
N HIS A 92 -14.90 3.17 2.30
CA HIS A 92 -15.17 1.81 1.84
C HIS A 92 -15.89 1.00 2.91
N LEU A 93 -16.80 0.14 2.49
CA LEU A 93 -17.36 -0.92 3.33
C LEU A 93 -16.51 -2.19 3.18
N SER A 94 -16.42 -2.98 4.23
CA SER A 94 -15.67 -4.23 4.24
C SER A 94 -16.54 -5.40 4.68
N GLY A 95 -16.59 -6.46 3.86
CA GLY A 95 -17.28 -7.71 4.17
C GLY A 95 -18.80 -7.64 4.15
N THR A 96 -19.42 -6.58 3.63
CA THR A 96 -20.86 -6.35 3.71
C THR A 96 -21.65 -6.93 2.53
N GLY A 97 -21.03 -7.09 1.35
CA GLY A 97 -21.73 -7.42 0.11
C GLY A 97 -22.72 -6.33 -0.34
N CYS A 98 -22.53 -5.10 0.09
CA CYS A 98 -23.34 -3.93 -0.29
C CYS A 98 -22.46 -2.97 -1.08
N ILE A 99 -22.93 -2.56 -2.24
CA ILE A 99 -22.23 -1.58 -3.08
C ILE A 99 -22.62 -0.20 -2.58
N ASP A 100 -21.67 0.52 -1.99
CA ASP A 100 -21.89 1.87 -1.47
C ASP A 100 -20.56 2.57 -1.21
N LEU A 101 -20.57 3.89 -1.01
CA LEU A 101 -19.40 4.71 -0.71
C LEU A 101 -18.44 4.86 -1.92
N GLY A 102 -17.13 5.03 -1.68
CA GLY A 102 -16.13 5.35 -2.70
C GLY A 102 -15.95 6.84 -2.88
N ASP A 103 -16.31 7.64 -1.86
CA ASP A 103 -16.33 9.09 -1.95
C ASP A 103 -14.92 9.66 -2.11
N ILE A 104 -14.84 10.73 -2.90
CA ILE A 104 -13.65 11.55 -3.12
C ILE A 104 -12.47 10.73 -3.64
N LEU A 105 -12.49 10.45 -4.94
CA LEU A 105 -11.44 9.71 -5.62
C LEU A 105 -10.25 10.62 -5.98
N PHE A 106 -9.06 10.20 -5.62
CA PHE A 106 -7.79 10.82 -6.03
C PHE A 106 -7.09 9.97 -7.08
N ARG A 107 -6.83 10.56 -8.24
CA ARG A 107 -6.15 9.90 -9.36
C ARG A 107 -4.87 10.65 -9.69
N PRO A 108 -3.69 10.17 -9.25
CA PRO A 108 -2.42 10.71 -9.74
C PRO A 108 -2.21 10.29 -11.20
N THR A 109 -1.71 11.19 -12.04
CA THR A 109 -1.44 10.89 -13.45
C THR A 109 -0.28 11.72 -14.00
N THR A 110 0.42 11.18 -14.99
CA THR A 110 1.40 11.91 -15.80
C THR A 110 0.86 12.29 -17.18
N LEU A 111 -0.36 11.90 -17.45
CA LEU A 111 -1.09 12.33 -18.65
C LEU A 111 -1.67 13.72 -18.42
N LYS A 112 -1.65 14.55 -19.47
CA LYS A 112 -2.34 15.84 -19.39
C LYS A 112 -3.85 15.57 -19.34
N PRO A 113 -4.53 15.89 -18.22
CA PRO A 113 -5.94 15.59 -18.10
C PRO A 113 -6.75 16.47 -19.08
N ASP A 114 -7.54 15.84 -19.92
CA ASP A 114 -8.59 16.51 -20.68
C ASP A 114 -9.90 16.41 -19.89
N LEU A 115 -10.23 17.46 -19.15
CA LEU A 115 -11.40 17.49 -18.28
C LEU A 115 -12.73 17.47 -19.03
N THR A 116 -12.70 17.50 -20.38
CA THR A 116 -13.90 17.51 -21.23
C THR A 116 -14.23 16.14 -21.80
N THR A 117 -13.39 15.13 -21.59
CA THR A 117 -13.54 13.80 -22.19
C THR A 117 -13.51 12.70 -21.14
N GLU A 118 -14.05 11.54 -21.48
CA GLU A 118 -13.98 10.31 -20.68
C GLU A 118 -12.52 9.84 -20.42
N SER A 119 -11.53 10.48 -21.05
CA SER A 119 -10.12 10.14 -20.85
C SER A 119 -9.63 10.33 -19.40
N ILE A 120 -10.30 11.18 -18.62
CA ILE A 120 -10.07 11.34 -17.18
C ILE A 120 -10.30 10.02 -16.43
N TYR A 121 -11.25 9.23 -16.91
CA TYR A 121 -11.67 7.98 -16.27
C TYR A 121 -10.89 6.76 -16.74
N GLN A 122 -9.85 6.93 -17.58
CA GLN A 122 -9.02 5.79 -17.99
C GLN A 122 -8.27 5.23 -16.78
N PRO A 123 -8.54 3.96 -16.40
CA PRO A 123 -7.89 3.36 -15.25
C PRO A 123 -6.39 3.13 -15.54
N ALA A 124 -5.56 3.23 -14.51
CA ALA A 124 -4.14 2.92 -14.60
C ALA A 124 -3.90 1.42 -14.51
N ALA A 125 -3.03 0.89 -15.37
CA ALA A 125 -2.57 -0.47 -15.25
C ALA A 125 -1.63 -0.64 -14.04
N PHE A 126 -1.81 -1.72 -13.30
CA PHE A 126 -0.94 -2.11 -12.18
C PHE A 126 -0.71 -3.63 -12.15
N SER A 127 0.19 -4.05 -11.29
CA SER A 127 0.48 -5.46 -11.05
C SER A 127 0.58 -5.74 -9.56
N HIS A 128 0.02 -6.85 -9.10
CA HIS A 128 0.15 -7.30 -7.69
C HIS A 128 1.61 -7.54 -7.25
N LYS A 129 2.55 -7.69 -8.20
CA LYS A 129 3.99 -7.76 -7.88
C LYS A 129 4.57 -6.41 -7.44
N ASP A 130 3.88 -5.33 -7.76
CA ASP A 130 4.25 -3.96 -7.48
C ASP A 130 3.30 -3.30 -6.46
N GLU A 131 2.51 -4.11 -5.78
CA GLU A 131 1.54 -3.76 -4.76
C GLU A 131 1.97 -4.33 -3.41
N ASP A 132 1.82 -3.57 -2.36
CA ASP A 132 2.13 -3.98 -1.00
C ASP A 132 1.13 -3.37 -0.01
N ALA A 133 0.74 -4.15 1.00
CA ALA A 133 -0.19 -3.70 2.03
C ALA A 133 0.20 -4.28 3.39
N SER A 134 0.03 -3.48 4.42
CA SER A 134 0.14 -3.87 5.83
C SER A 134 -0.87 -3.10 6.65
N ALA A 135 -1.02 -3.44 7.92
CA ALA A 135 -1.98 -2.75 8.79
C ALA A 135 -1.76 -1.22 8.79
N GLY A 136 -2.74 -0.46 8.27
CA GLY A 136 -2.70 1.00 8.18
C GLY A 136 -1.83 1.58 7.07
N TYR A 137 -1.33 0.75 6.16
CA TYR A 137 -0.52 1.19 5.02
C TYR A 137 -0.83 0.41 3.76
N TYR A 138 -0.80 1.10 2.62
CA TYR A 138 -0.91 0.51 1.28
C TYR A 138 0.04 1.22 0.32
N SER A 139 0.61 0.49 -0.63
CA SER A 139 1.35 1.09 -1.75
C SER A 139 1.20 0.31 -3.04
N VAL A 140 1.33 1.03 -4.17
CA VAL A 140 1.34 0.43 -5.51
C VAL A 140 2.21 1.25 -6.46
N VAL A 141 2.83 0.58 -7.44
CA VAL A 141 3.57 1.25 -8.52
C VAL A 141 2.81 1.13 -9.83
N LEU A 142 2.42 2.28 -10.38
CA LEU A 142 1.82 2.43 -11.71
C LEU A 142 2.94 2.60 -12.73
N LYS A 143 3.49 1.50 -13.23
CA LYS A 143 4.73 1.49 -14.04
C LYS A 143 4.62 2.29 -15.34
N GLU A 144 3.49 2.20 -16.03
CA GLU A 144 3.30 2.89 -17.32
C GLU A 144 3.30 4.41 -17.13
N GLU A 145 2.73 4.89 -16.05
CA GLU A 145 2.74 6.30 -15.70
C GLU A 145 4.00 6.73 -14.95
N GLY A 146 4.74 5.77 -14.36
CA GLY A 146 5.94 6.04 -13.57
C GLY A 146 5.61 6.69 -12.23
N ILE A 147 4.55 6.24 -11.57
CA ILE A 147 4.06 6.79 -10.30
C ILE A 147 4.12 5.71 -9.24
N LYS A 148 4.70 6.01 -8.08
CA LYS A 148 4.49 5.24 -6.85
C LYS A 148 3.47 5.98 -5.99
N ALA A 149 2.38 5.29 -5.64
CA ALA A 149 1.38 5.77 -4.69
C ALA A 149 1.58 5.06 -3.34
N GLU A 150 1.52 5.81 -2.26
CA GLU A 150 1.61 5.32 -0.88
C GLU A 150 0.51 5.98 -0.05
N LEU A 151 -0.22 5.18 0.71
CA LEU A 151 -1.40 5.59 1.47
C LEU A 151 -1.23 5.21 2.94
N THR A 152 -1.62 6.09 3.84
CA THR A 152 -1.76 5.81 5.26
C THR A 152 -2.88 6.65 5.87
N VAL A 153 -3.36 6.28 7.04
CA VAL A 153 -4.49 6.96 7.68
C VAL A 153 -4.28 7.14 9.18
N THR A 154 -4.99 8.12 9.71
CA THR A 154 -5.34 8.22 11.13
C THR A 154 -6.84 7.99 11.30
N ALA A 155 -7.37 8.11 12.52
CA ALA A 155 -8.80 7.94 12.76
C ALA A 155 -9.70 8.92 11.95
N HIS A 156 -9.18 10.07 11.54
CA HIS A 156 -9.96 11.14 10.90
C HIS A 156 -9.32 11.75 9.66
N ALA A 157 -8.14 11.26 9.22
CA ALA A 157 -7.45 11.81 8.08
C ALA A 157 -6.75 10.73 7.26
N GLY A 158 -6.86 10.82 5.93
CA GLY A 158 -6.06 10.06 4.98
C GLY A 158 -4.87 10.87 4.49
N MET A 159 -3.74 10.20 4.29
CA MET A 159 -2.55 10.80 3.71
C MET A 159 -2.13 10.03 2.47
N HIS A 160 -1.94 10.76 1.38
CA HIS A 160 -1.41 10.24 0.13
C HIS A 160 0.00 10.78 -0.08
N ARG A 161 0.90 9.91 -0.54
CA ARG A 161 2.20 10.31 -1.07
C ARG A 161 2.36 9.74 -2.47
N TYR A 162 2.48 10.63 -3.46
CA TYR A 162 2.71 10.27 -4.85
C TYR A 162 4.13 10.66 -5.25
N THR A 163 4.91 9.69 -5.69
CA THR A 163 6.26 9.91 -6.22
C THR A 163 6.22 9.73 -7.73
N PHE A 164 6.48 10.79 -8.47
CA PHE A 164 6.49 10.81 -9.93
C PHE A 164 7.91 10.61 -10.47
N SER A 165 8.05 9.87 -11.55
CA SER A 165 9.33 9.75 -12.25
C SER A 165 9.77 11.11 -12.80
N SER A 166 11.08 11.38 -12.76
CA SER A 166 11.64 12.64 -13.24
C SER A 166 11.34 12.88 -14.73
N GLY A 167 11.10 14.14 -15.08
CA GLY A 167 10.85 14.58 -16.46
C GLY A 167 9.42 14.38 -16.97
N LYS A 168 8.51 13.88 -16.14
CA LYS A 168 7.08 13.81 -16.46
C LYS A 168 6.31 14.94 -15.80
N GLU A 169 5.25 15.41 -16.46
CA GLU A 169 4.29 16.33 -15.86
C GLU A 169 3.48 15.60 -14.79
N ALA A 170 3.34 16.19 -13.61
CA ALA A 170 2.64 15.60 -12.48
C ALA A 170 1.29 16.29 -12.28
N SER A 171 0.23 15.51 -12.27
CA SER A 171 -1.14 15.99 -12.01
C SER A 171 -1.85 15.08 -11.03
N ILE A 172 -2.79 15.63 -10.27
CA ILE A 172 -3.72 14.89 -9.42
C ILE A 172 -5.13 15.34 -9.80
N ILE A 173 -5.94 14.40 -10.25
CA ILE A 173 -7.36 14.61 -10.49
C ILE A 173 -8.09 14.28 -9.19
N ILE A 174 -8.99 15.15 -8.76
CA ILE A 174 -9.90 14.92 -7.63
C ILE A 174 -11.29 14.80 -8.23
N ASP A 175 -11.87 13.61 -8.16
CA ASP A 175 -13.23 13.36 -8.62
C ASP A 175 -14.17 13.32 -7.41
N LEU A 176 -15.05 14.30 -7.36
CA LEU A 176 -16.07 14.45 -6.32
C LEU A 176 -17.39 13.75 -6.69
N THR A 177 -17.46 13.16 -7.87
CA THR A 177 -18.64 12.46 -8.39
C THR A 177 -18.48 10.94 -8.39
N HIS A 178 -17.28 10.45 -8.04
CA HIS A 178 -17.00 9.03 -7.98
C HIS A 178 -17.80 8.36 -6.85
N LEU A 179 -18.44 7.26 -7.20
CA LEU A 179 -19.17 6.37 -6.29
C LEU A 179 -18.91 4.93 -6.71
N LEU A 180 -18.96 4.00 -5.77
CA LEU A 180 -18.89 2.56 -6.06
C LEU A 180 -20.20 2.04 -6.64
N ASP A 181 -21.34 2.62 -6.25
CA ASP A 181 -22.64 2.34 -6.85
C ASP A 181 -22.87 3.25 -8.07
N ASN A 182 -22.95 2.64 -9.26
CA ASN A 182 -23.23 3.36 -10.50
C ASN A 182 -24.76 3.60 -10.75
N GLU A 183 -25.63 3.12 -9.88
CA GLU A 183 -27.08 3.19 -10.10
C GLU A 183 -27.70 4.49 -9.60
N TYR A 184 -27.03 5.26 -8.76
CA TYR A 184 -27.55 6.53 -8.22
C TYR A 184 -26.83 7.73 -8.82
N ILE A 185 -27.21 8.09 -10.04
CA ILE A 185 -27.00 9.45 -10.56
C ILE A 185 -28.18 10.29 -10.07
N TYR A 186 -27.96 11.09 -9.04
CA TYR A 186 -28.92 12.11 -8.60
C TYR A 186 -28.85 13.35 -9.49
#